data_0025ee78643356d96df13cd571f165c7
#
_entry.id   0025ee78643356d96df13cd571f165c7
#
_cell.length_a   1.000
_cell.length_b   1.000
_cell.length_c   1.000
_cell.angle_alpha   90.00
_cell.angle_beta   90.00
_cell.angle_gamma   90.00
#
_symmetry.space_group_name_H-M   'P 1'
#
loop_
_entity.id
_entity.type
_entity.pdbx_description
1 polymer ?
#
loop_
_entity_poly.entity_id
_entity_poly.type
_entity_poly.pdbx_seq_one_letter_code
_entity_poly.pdbx_strand_id
1 'polypeptide(L)'
;MIKKYFVLISLFFFICCADDNIKSYELADQWPSLPNDFVLGNPTGIGVSSSNDIVVFHRGSRVWQTPMPTEKIKEKTILILDNKTGEIKNAWGSDLFIMPHGLEVDNEDNIWVTDVALHQVFKFNYTGDLLMVLGIPNQSGVDSFHFNLPTDVAVSPNGSFYVSDGYGNSRVVKFSRQGEYLFEWGKFGTDKGEFNIPHGLDLDKSGNVYVADRENNRIQKFDSLGGFISLWQNKSKGQLYSVNIDKSENYLLGIDYVINENFIPVGSDIFRFDLNLNLKTRFGRSGFYNGKSKRYHDIQVDNNGNIYTADIIDNSLQKFRPIIN
;
A
#
# COMPACT_ATOMS: atom_id res chain seq x y z
N MET A 1 14.49 -23.88 -63.98
CA MET A 1 14.24 -22.65 -63.19
C MET A 1 13.11 -22.91 -62.19
N ILE A 2 13.44 -23.20 -60.97
CA ILE A 2 12.44 -23.51 -59.91
C ILE A 2 12.30 -22.24 -59.07
N LYS A 3 11.14 -21.59 -59.11
CA LYS A 3 10.80 -20.42 -58.30
C LYS A 3 10.44 -20.92 -56.90
N LYS A 4 11.27 -20.57 -55.90
CA LYS A 4 10.96 -20.72 -54.46
C LYS A 4 10.06 -19.56 -54.04
N TYR A 5 8.85 -19.88 -53.59
CA TYR A 5 7.98 -18.94 -52.89
C TYR A 5 8.34 -18.94 -51.40
N PHE A 6 8.79 -17.81 -50.87
CA PHE A 6 8.90 -17.58 -49.44
C PHE A 6 7.54 -17.14 -48.94
N VAL A 7 6.94 -17.98 -48.10
CA VAL A 7 5.74 -17.61 -47.32
C VAL A 7 6.22 -16.94 -46.05
N LEU A 8 5.98 -15.64 -45.95
CA LEU A 8 6.21 -14.85 -44.75
C LEU A 8 5.01 -15.12 -43.80
N ILE A 9 5.20 -15.92 -42.78
CA ILE A 9 4.23 -16.09 -41.70
C ILE A 9 4.44 -14.92 -40.71
N SER A 10 3.60 -13.89 -40.80
CA SER A 10 3.52 -12.85 -39.77
C SER A 10 2.81 -13.43 -38.52
N LEU A 11 3.60 -13.70 -37.49
CA LEU A 11 3.05 -13.97 -36.15
C LEU A 11 2.45 -12.66 -35.63
N PHE A 12 1.13 -12.53 -35.67
CA PHE A 12 0.42 -11.55 -34.89
C PHE A 12 0.45 -12.02 -33.43
N PHE A 13 1.29 -11.40 -32.60
CA PHE A 13 1.12 -11.46 -31.16
C PHE A 13 -0.15 -10.70 -30.80
N PHE A 14 -1.21 -11.41 -30.50
CA PHE A 14 -2.32 -10.83 -29.77
C PHE A 14 -1.82 -10.53 -28.35
N ILE A 15 -1.45 -9.28 -28.11
CA ILE A 15 -1.35 -8.75 -26.76
C ILE A 15 -2.79 -8.74 -26.24
N CYS A 16 -3.12 -9.73 -25.42
CA CYS A 16 -4.39 -9.79 -24.73
C CYS A 16 -4.40 -8.67 -23.68
N CYS A 17 -4.94 -7.50 -24.06
CA CYS A 17 -5.31 -6.46 -23.10
C CYS A 17 -6.50 -6.97 -22.31
N ALA A 18 -6.26 -7.72 -21.22
CA ALA A 18 -7.30 -8.35 -20.43
C ALA A 18 -8.12 -7.37 -19.56
N ASP A 19 -7.82 -6.08 -19.57
CA ASP A 19 -8.24 -5.16 -18.52
C ASP A 19 -9.28 -4.10 -18.87
N ASP A 20 -9.66 -3.97 -20.13
CA ASP A 20 -10.71 -2.99 -20.51
C ASP A 20 -12.14 -3.44 -20.16
N ASN A 21 -12.30 -4.62 -19.56
CA ASN A 21 -13.61 -5.21 -19.26
C ASN A 21 -14.13 -4.97 -17.84
N ILE A 22 -13.31 -4.43 -16.92
CA ILE A 22 -13.79 -4.13 -15.56
C ILE A 22 -14.52 -2.78 -15.59
N LYS A 23 -15.84 -2.82 -15.52
CA LYS A 23 -16.67 -1.61 -15.54
C LYS A 23 -17.00 -1.05 -14.16
N SER A 24 -17.04 -1.89 -13.14
CA SER A 24 -17.41 -1.53 -11.78
C SER A 24 -16.96 -2.57 -10.77
N TYR A 25 -17.15 -2.27 -9.51
CA TYR A 25 -16.87 -3.16 -8.39
C TYR A 25 -18.10 -3.29 -7.51
N GLU A 26 -18.30 -4.47 -6.91
CA GLU A 26 -19.31 -4.70 -5.88
C GLU A 26 -18.65 -5.01 -4.55
N LEU A 27 -19.23 -4.53 -3.46
CA LEU A 27 -18.79 -4.88 -2.11
C LEU A 27 -19.13 -6.34 -1.82
N ALA A 28 -18.15 -7.11 -1.36
CA ALA A 28 -18.36 -8.48 -0.91
C ALA A 28 -18.97 -8.46 0.49
N ASP A 29 -20.28 -8.65 0.58
CA ASP A 29 -20.97 -8.81 1.85
C ASP A 29 -20.39 -10.00 2.64
N GLN A 30 -20.31 -9.87 3.98
CA GLN A 30 -19.84 -10.91 4.89
C GLN A 30 -18.34 -11.25 4.80
N TRP A 31 -17.52 -10.41 4.16
CA TRP A 31 -16.07 -10.52 4.20
C TRP A 31 -15.47 -9.32 4.98
N PRO A 32 -14.53 -9.54 5.92
CA PRO A 32 -14.01 -10.82 6.43
C PRO A 32 -14.95 -11.51 7.43
N SER A 33 -14.80 -12.83 7.60
CA SER A 33 -15.48 -13.61 8.63
C SER A 33 -14.59 -13.76 9.85
N LEU A 34 -14.56 -12.72 10.70
CA LEU A 34 -13.80 -12.73 11.94
C LEU A 34 -14.66 -13.28 13.11
N PRO A 35 -14.04 -13.96 14.12
CA PRO A 35 -14.74 -14.35 15.33
C PRO A 35 -15.37 -13.14 16.03
N ASN A 36 -16.56 -13.32 16.64
CA ASN A 36 -17.30 -12.24 17.27
C ASN A 36 -16.55 -11.56 18.46
N ASP A 37 -15.65 -12.28 19.09
CA ASP A 37 -14.81 -11.80 20.19
C ASP A 37 -13.44 -11.27 19.73
N PHE A 38 -13.16 -11.31 18.42
CA PHE A 38 -11.92 -10.80 17.88
C PHE A 38 -11.94 -9.26 17.77
N VAL A 39 -10.95 -8.63 18.39
CA VAL A 39 -10.78 -7.17 18.32
C VAL A 39 -9.85 -6.83 17.17
N LEU A 40 -10.42 -6.44 16.03
CA LEU A 40 -9.70 -5.78 14.97
C LEU A 40 -9.56 -4.29 15.34
N GLY A 41 -8.37 -3.87 15.74
CA GLY A 41 -8.07 -2.44 15.90
C GLY A 41 -7.85 -1.76 14.56
N ASN A 42 -7.41 -0.49 14.56
CA ASN A 42 -7.17 0.19 13.29
C ASN A 42 -6.31 -0.69 12.36
N PRO A 43 -6.85 -1.26 11.26
CA PRO A 43 -6.06 -1.92 10.25
C PRO A 43 -5.33 -0.84 9.43
N THR A 44 -4.03 -0.95 9.33
CA THR A 44 -3.18 0.10 8.73
C THR A 44 -2.41 -0.37 7.52
N GLY A 45 -2.22 -1.68 7.36
CA GLY A 45 -1.54 -2.26 6.23
C GLY A 45 -2.25 -3.52 5.74
N ILE A 46 -2.30 -3.72 4.43
CA ILE A 46 -2.81 -4.91 3.76
C ILE A 46 -1.77 -5.39 2.75
N GLY A 47 -1.56 -6.71 2.68
CA GLY A 47 -0.73 -7.36 1.67
C GLY A 47 -1.40 -8.59 1.11
N VAL A 48 -0.95 -9.06 -0.04
CA VAL A 48 -1.45 -10.27 -0.71
C VAL A 48 -0.31 -11.23 -0.95
N SER A 49 -0.37 -12.44 -0.36
CA SER A 49 0.63 -13.48 -0.55
C SER A 49 0.55 -14.15 -1.93
N SER A 50 1.56 -14.94 -2.27
CA SER A 50 1.58 -15.75 -3.50
C SER A 50 0.43 -16.76 -3.56
N SER A 51 -0.03 -17.26 -2.40
CA SER A 51 -1.22 -18.11 -2.26
C SER A 51 -2.54 -17.34 -2.30
N ASN A 52 -2.48 -16.03 -2.49
CA ASN A 52 -3.63 -15.13 -2.49
C ASN A 52 -4.30 -14.95 -1.11
N ASP A 53 -3.62 -15.32 -0.03
CA ASP A 53 -4.07 -14.99 1.32
C ASP A 53 -3.87 -13.50 1.60
N ILE A 54 -4.73 -12.95 2.44
CA ILE A 54 -4.70 -11.53 2.78
C ILE A 54 -3.97 -11.36 4.11
N VAL A 55 -2.86 -10.63 4.09
CA VAL A 55 -2.09 -10.26 5.28
C VAL A 55 -2.55 -8.89 5.75
N VAL A 56 -2.85 -8.77 7.04
CA VAL A 56 -3.34 -7.52 7.64
C VAL A 56 -2.46 -7.13 8.81
N PHE A 57 -2.02 -5.88 8.82
CA PHE A 57 -1.34 -5.27 9.96
C PHE A 57 -2.28 -4.31 10.67
N HIS A 58 -2.52 -4.52 11.96
CA HIS A 58 -3.47 -3.73 12.73
C HIS A 58 -2.96 -3.38 14.12
N ARG A 59 -3.62 -2.43 14.74
CA ARG A 59 -3.18 -1.84 16.02
C ARG A 59 -3.79 -2.51 17.26
N GLY A 60 -4.57 -3.59 17.13
CA GLY A 60 -5.28 -4.17 18.27
C GLY A 60 -6.10 -3.11 19.02
N SER A 61 -5.94 -3.03 20.32
CA SER A 61 -6.60 -1.99 21.14
C SER A 61 -5.94 -0.60 21.08
N ARG A 62 -4.80 -0.47 20.36
CA ARG A 62 -4.03 0.77 20.26
C ARG A 62 -4.71 1.80 19.36
N VAL A 63 -4.83 3.04 19.85
CA VAL A 63 -5.26 4.19 19.08
C VAL A 63 -4.10 5.18 18.89
N TRP A 64 -4.17 5.96 17.82
CA TRP A 64 -3.19 7.03 17.59
C TRP A 64 -3.31 8.10 18.66
N GLN A 65 -2.20 8.48 19.26
CA GLN A 65 -2.15 9.52 20.28
C GLN A 65 -0.84 10.31 20.23
N THR A 66 -0.84 11.49 20.82
CA THR A 66 0.33 12.33 20.98
C THR A 66 0.46 12.75 22.46
N PRO A 67 1.60 12.51 23.11
CA PRO A 67 2.80 11.85 22.59
C PRO A 67 2.56 10.39 22.25
N MET A 68 3.44 9.80 21.40
CA MET A 68 3.39 8.38 21.06
C MET A 68 3.53 7.52 22.31
N PRO A 69 2.81 6.40 22.41
CA PRO A 69 2.98 5.45 23.49
C PRO A 69 4.35 4.76 23.41
N THR A 70 4.76 4.16 24.53
CA THR A 70 6.04 3.43 24.64
C THR A 70 5.88 1.93 24.85
N GLU A 71 4.70 1.51 25.29
CA GLU A 71 4.41 0.09 25.54
C GLU A 71 4.06 -0.62 24.24
N LYS A 72 4.52 -1.87 24.13
CA LYS A 72 4.17 -2.74 23.02
C LYS A 72 2.73 -3.26 23.13
N ILE A 73 2.12 -3.48 21.97
CA ILE A 73 0.78 -4.05 21.84
C ILE A 73 0.81 -5.52 22.24
N LYS A 74 -0.12 -5.92 23.12
CA LYS A 74 -0.21 -7.29 23.64
C LYS A 74 -0.92 -8.25 22.70
N GLU A 75 -1.84 -7.72 21.90
CA GLU A 75 -2.59 -8.48 20.92
C GLU A 75 -1.70 -8.91 19.74
N LYS A 76 -2.14 -9.92 19.03
CA LYS A 76 -1.54 -10.30 17.74
C LYS A 76 -1.85 -9.22 16.72
N THR A 77 -0.83 -8.63 16.12
CA THR A 77 -0.96 -7.46 15.22
C THR A 77 -0.89 -7.81 13.74
N ILE A 78 -0.44 -9.02 13.41
CA ILE A 78 -0.45 -9.55 12.04
C ILE A 78 -1.49 -10.67 11.96
N LEU A 79 -2.39 -10.55 10.97
CA LEU A 79 -3.37 -11.58 10.63
C LEU A 79 -3.10 -12.09 9.21
N ILE A 80 -3.30 -13.38 9.01
CA ILE A 80 -3.34 -14.01 7.70
C ILE A 80 -4.74 -14.55 7.51
N LEU A 81 -5.46 -14.00 6.54
CA LEU A 81 -6.86 -14.32 6.27
C LEU A 81 -6.99 -15.11 4.97
N ASP A 82 -7.90 -16.07 4.95
CA ASP A 82 -8.35 -16.70 3.72
C ASP A 82 -9.03 -15.66 2.81
N ASN A 83 -8.63 -15.56 1.55
CA ASN A 83 -9.16 -14.53 0.65
C ASN A 83 -10.64 -14.73 0.29
N LYS A 84 -11.17 -15.95 0.38
CA LYS A 84 -12.56 -16.27 0.02
C LYS A 84 -13.51 -16.06 1.17
N THR A 85 -13.16 -16.62 2.34
CA THR A 85 -14.01 -16.60 3.54
C THR A 85 -13.68 -15.42 4.45
N GLY A 86 -12.44 -14.94 4.47
CA GLY A 86 -11.97 -13.96 5.44
C GLY A 86 -11.71 -14.54 6.83
N GLU A 87 -11.72 -15.88 6.97
CA GLU A 87 -11.37 -16.55 8.23
C GLU A 87 -9.88 -16.39 8.54
N ILE A 88 -9.55 -16.30 9.82
CA ILE A 88 -8.15 -16.22 10.27
C ILE A 88 -7.48 -17.59 10.11
N LYS A 89 -6.50 -17.68 9.20
CA LYS A 89 -5.65 -18.87 9.02
C LYS A 89 -4.49 -18.89 10.01
N ASN A 90 -3.92 -17.71 10.28
CA ASN A 90 -2.83 -17.54 11.25
C ASN A 90 -2.84 -16.13 11.82
N ALA A 91 -2.27 -15.96 13.01
CA ALA A 91 -2.10 -14.65 13.64
C ALA A 91 -0.91 -14.65 14.59
N TRP A 92 -0.07 -13.59 14.52
CA TRP A 92 1.13 -13.42 15.35
C TRP A 92 1.44 -11.94 15.58
N GLY A 93 2.55 -11.59 16.22
CA GLY A 93 3.01 -10.22 16.41
C GLY A 93 2.70 -9.62 17.77
N SER A 94 2.32 -10.43 18.77
CA SER A 94 2.19 -9.97 20.16
C SER A 94 3.51 -9.48 20.71
N ASP A 95 3.52 -8.38 21.46
CA ASP A 95 4.69 -7.79 22.11
C ASP A 95 5.84 -7.38 21.16
N LEU A 96 5.54 -7.18 19.85
CA LEU A 96 6.53 -6.75 18.87
C LEU A 96 6.46 -5.25 18.59
N PHE A 97 5.29 -4.70 18.42
CA PHE A 97 5.04 -3.37 17.86
C PHE A 97 4.42 -2.41 18.86
N ILE A 98 4.62 -1.10 18.61
CA ILE A 98 4.03 -0.01 19.40
C ILE A 98 2.96 0.71 18.59
N MET A 99 3.26 1.09 17.34
CA MET A 99 2.35 1.82 16.46
C MET A 99 2.45 1.29 15.01
N PRO A 100 1.79 0.16 14.71
CA PRO A 100 1.70 -0.41 13.37
C PRO A 100 1.31 0.61 12.29
N HIS A 101 1.95 0.54 11.09
CA HIS A 101 1.62 1.45 10.00
C HIS A 101 1.60 0.78 8.61
N GLY A 102 2.69 0.76 7.86
CA GLY A 102 2.73 0.19 6.50
C GLY A 102 2.98 -1.32 6.51
N LEU A 103 2.53 -2.01 5.46
CA LEU A 103 2.76 -3.43 5.22
C LEU A 103 2.92 -3.72 3.73
N GLU A 104 3.92 -4.53 3.39
CA GLU A 104 4.14 -5.12 2.07
C GLU A 104 4.40 -6.62 2.19
N VAL A 105 3.94 -7.40 1.20
CA VAL A 105 4.29 -8.83 1.04
C VAL A 105 5.11 -9.00 -0.22
N ASP A 106 6.39 -9.34 -0.06
CA ASP A 106 7.30 -9.49 -1.19
C ASP A 106 7.07 -10.80 -1.99
N ASN A 107 7.75 -10.94 -3.12
CA ASN A 107 7.60 -12.11 -4.00
C ASN A 107 8.08 -13.45 -3.39
N GLU A 108 8.72 -13.42 -2.23
CA GLU A 108 9.15 -14.59 -1.46
C GLU A 108 8.20 -14.85 -0.27
N ASP A 109 7.04 -14.17 -0.25
CA ASP A 109 6.06 -14.16 0.85
C ASP A 109 6.63 -13.67 2.19
N ASN A 110 7.72 -12.88 2.18
CA ASN A 110 8.13 -12.21 3.40
C ASN A 110 7.24 -11.00 3.65
N ILE A 111 6.94 -10.78 4.93
CA ILE A 111 6.09 -9.69 5.40
C ILE A 111 6.99 -8.57 5.90
N TRP A 112 6.88 -7.42 5.24
CA TRP A 112 7.57 -6.20 5.62
C TRP A 112 6.59 -5.26 6.30
N VAL A 113 7.01 -4.64 7.39
CA VAL A 113 6.15 -3.70 8.13
C VAL A 113 6.95 -2.52 8.66
N THR A 114 6.28 -1.39 8.81
CA THR A 114 6.81 -0.21 9.47
C THR A 114 6.13 -0.01 10.83
N ASP A 115 6.90 0.37 11.84
CA ASP A 115 6.37 0.85 13.12
C ASP A 115 6.78 2.30 13.33
N VAL A 116 5.78 3.16 13.39
CA VAL A 116 5.97 4.60 13.50
C VAL A 116 6.66 4.98 14.81
N ALA A 117 6.22 4.41 15.93
CA ALA A 117 6.74 4.79 17.25
C ALA A 117 8.12 4.18 17.57
N LEU A 118 8.40 3.01 17.00
CA LEU A 118 9.72 2.40 17.09
C LEU A 118 10.74 3.06 16.17
N HIS A 119 10.30 3.84 15.17
CA HIS A 119 11.15 4.37 14.09
C HIS A 119 11.86 3.27 13.30
N GLN A 120 11.18 2.14 13.05
CA GLN A 120 11.79 0.94 12.50
C GLN A 120 10.99 0.36 11.33
N VAL A 121 11.73 -0.36 10.46
CA VAL A 121 11.21 -1.24 9.41
C VAL A 121 11.64 -2.66 9.73
N PHE A 122 10.71 -3.61 9.61
CA PHE A 122 10.95 -5.02 9.89
C PHE A 122 10.65 -5.88 8.67
N LYS A 123 11.42 -6.95 8.50
CA LYS A 123 11.14 -8.05 7.58
C LYS A 123 10.99 -9.33 8.36
N PHE A 124 9.89 -10.04 8.16
CA PHE A 124 9.61 -11.36 8.72
C PHE A 124 9.40 -12.35 7.59
N ASN A 125 9.60 -13.63 7.87
CA ASN A 125 9.04 -14.67 7.01
C ASN A 125 7.52 -14.76 7.24
N TYR A 126 6.85 -15.57 6.42
CA TYR A 126 5.38 -15.72 6.48
C TYR A 126 4.87 -16.27 7.83
N THR A 127 5.72 -16.98 8.60
CA THR A 127 5.40 -17.57 9.92
C THR A 127 5.69 -16.65 11.09
N GLY A 128 6.35 -15.50 10.84
CA GLY A 128 6.61 -14.47 11.85
C GLY A 128 8.04 -14.52 12.43
N ASP A 129 8.97 -15.28 11.83
CA ASP A 129 10.37 -15.23 12.25
C ASP A 129 11.03 -13.97 11.69
N LEU A 130 11.72 -13.21 12.54
CA LEU A 130 12.40 -11.97 12.16
C LEU A 130 13.61 -12.27 11.27
N LEU A 131 13.63 -11.67 10.08
CA LEU A 131 14.72 -11.79 9.10
C LEU A 131 15.61 -10.55 9.04
N MET A 132 15.02 -9.35 9.23
CA MET A 132 15.75 -8.08 9.17
C MET A 132 15.05 -7.02 10.00
N VAL A 133 15.81 -6.11 10.57
CA VAL A 133 15.29 -4.86 11.17
C VAL A 133 16.22 -3.70 10.80
N LEU A 134 15.61 -2.58 10.44
CA LEU A 134 16.28 -1.31 10.14
C LEU A 134 15.76 -0.22 11.05
N GLY A 135 16.58 0.77 11.31
CA GLY A 135 16.28 1.83 12.28
C GLY A 135 16.71 1.43 13.69
N ILE A 136 16.91 2.42 14.55
CA ILE A 136 17.29 2.23 15.95
C ILE A 136 16.05 2.46 16.82
N PRO A 137 15.64 1.48 17.65
CA PRO A 137 14.37 1.56 18.36
C PRO A 137 14.29 2.80 19.25
N ASN A 138 13.17 3.52 19.15
CA ASN A 138 12.89 4.75 19.90
C ASN A 138 13.87 5.92 19.66
N GLN A 139 14.63 5.86 18.56
CA GLN A 139 15.55 6.92 18.17
C GLN A 139 15.20 7.44 16.78
N SER A 140 14.63 8.65 16.73
CA SER A 140 14.36 9.33 15.47
C SER A 140 15.63 9.99 14.90
N GLY A 141 15.72 10.07 13.58
CA GLY A 141 16.81 10.77 12.90
C GLY A 141 16.59 10.84 11.39
N VAL A 142 17.58 11.42 10.69
CA VAL A 142 17.51 11.68 9.25
C VAL A 142 18.71 11.13 8.47
N ASP A 143 19.58 10.40 9.12
CA ASP A 143 20.77 9.80 8.49
C ASP A 143 20.46 8.41 7.88
N SER A 144 21.51 7.69 7.44
CA SER A 144 21.41 6.37 6.82
C SER A 144 21.01 5.22 7.75
N PHE A 145 20.95 5.45 9.07
CA PHE A 145 20.68 4.45 10.10
C PHE A 145 19.37 4.70 10.84
N HIS A 146 18.82 5.90 10.75
CA HIS A 146 17.63 6.31 11.46
C HIS A 146 16.49 6.66 10.52
N PHE A 147 15.28 6.41 10.99
CA PHE A 147 14.03 6.95 10.43
C PHE A 147 13.41 7.92 11.43
N ASN A 148 12.47 8.71 10.97
CA ASN A 148 11.64 9.53 11.84
C ASN A 148 10.17 9.34 11.49
N LEU A 149 9.55 8.37 12.17
CA LEU A 149 8.16 7.97 11.97
C LEU A 149 7.92 7.44 10.53
N PRO A 150 8.59 6.33 10.11
CA PRO A 150 8.46 5.77 8.76
C PRO A 150 7.03 5.30 8.50
N THR A 151 6.57 5.52 7.27
CA THR A 151 5.17 5.29 6.90
C THR A 151 4.96 3.98 6.16
N ASP A 152 5.76 3.68 5.12
CA ASP A 152 5.50 2.52 4.28
C ASP A 152 6.79 1.95 3.69
N VAL A 153 6.69 0.75 3.07
CA VAL A 153 7.79 0.05 2.42
C VAL A 153 7.29 -0.63 1.14
N ALA A 154 8.10 -0.58 0.08
CA ALA A 154 7.83 -1.32 -1.16
C ALA A 154 9.08 -2.04 -1.63
N VAL A 155 8.94 -3.29 -2.10
CA VAL A 155 10.04 -4.21 -2.39
C VAL A 155 10.12 -4.50 -3.89
N SER A 156 11.28 -4.21 -4.48
CA SER A 156 11.55 -4.54 -5.89
C SER A 156 11.70 -6.04 -6.11
N PRO A 157 11.45 -6.56 -7.33
CA PRO A 157 11.62 -7.97 -7.65
C PRO A 157 13.04 -8.53 -7.39
N ASN A 158 14.07 -7.67 -7.41
CA ASN A 158 15.45 -8.06 -7.10
C ASN A 158 15.76 -8.04 -5.60
N GLY A 159 14.78 -7.71 -4.74
CA GLY A 159 14.86 -7.65 -3.30
C GLY A 159 15.39 -6.33 -2.73
N SER A 160 15.85 -5.37 -3.55
CA SER A 160 16.07 -4.00 -3.07
C SER A 160 14.73 -3.35 -2.71
N PHE A 161 14.71 -2.42 -1.78
CA PHE A 161 13.45 -1.87 -1.30
C PHE A 161 13.54 -0.37 -1.02
N TYR A 162 12.38 0.24 -0.93
CA TYR A 162 12.21 1.66 -0.66
C TYR A 162 11.36 1.85 0.59
N VAL A 163 11.69 2.85 1.39
CA VAL A 163 10.95 3.22 2.60
C VAL A 163 10.52 4.67 2.47
N SER A 164 9.24 4.94 2.63
CA SER A 164 8.77 6.31 2.85
C SER A 164 8.95 6.68 4.32
N ASP A 165 9.79 7.67 4.57
CA ASP A 165 10.09 8.19 5.89
C ASP A 165 9.35 9.53 6.05
N GLY A 166 8.03 9.43 6.31
CA GLY A 166 7.08 10.46 5.95
C GLY A 166 6.60 11.37 7.08
N TYR A 167 6.29 10.86 8.29
CA TYR A 167 5.65 11.68 9.32
C TYR A 167 6.60 12.67 9.98
N GLY A 168 7.83 12.28 10.22
CA GLY A 168 8.83 13.15 10.85
C GLY A 168 9.87 13.68 9.87
N ASN A 169 10.09 12.96 8.77
CA ASN A 169 10.90 13.36 7.63
C ASN A 169 10.02 13.51 6.38
N SER A 170 10.61 13.88 5.26
CA SER A 170 9.89 14.05 3.99
C SER A 170 10.72 13.48 2.85
N ARG A 171 11.11 12.20 2.99
CA ARG A 171 12.02 11.52 2.06
C ARG A 171 11.55 10.10 1.72
N VAL A 172 12.06 9.58 0.62
CA VAL A 172 12.04 8.16 0.30
C VAL A 172 13.48 7.66 0.29
N VAL A 173 13.75 6.56 0.99
CA VAL A 173 15.09 5.98 1.15
C VAL A 173 15.15 4.64 0.46
N LYS A 174 16.19 4.40 -0.34
CA LYS A 174 16.44 3.11 -1.00
C LYS A 174 17.52 2.32 -0.29
N PHE A 175 17.25 1.03 -0.14
CA PHE A 175 18.16 0.04 0.45
C PHE A 175 18.45 -1.10 -0.51
N SER A 176 19.61 -1.74 -0.33
CA SER A 176 19.94 -3.03 -0.96
C SER A 176 19.09 -4.15 -0.37
N ARG A 177 19.07 -5.33 -1.02
CA ARG A 177 18.43 -6.55 -0.50
C ARG A 177 18.96 -6.94 0.91
N GLN A 178 20.18 -6.55 1.24
CA GLN A 178 20.83 -6.82 2.53
C GLN A 178 20.55 -5.76 3.59
N GLY A 179 19.78 -4.70 3.24
CA GLY A 179 19.48 -3.59 4.15
C GLY A 179 20.55 -2.51 4.20
N GLU A 180 21.48 -2.48 3.24
CA GLU A 180 22.47 -1.42 3.14
C GLU A 180 21.84 -0.16 2.52
N TYR A 181 22.06 1.00 3.12
CA TYR A 181 21.63 2.28 2.55
C TYR A 181 22.29 2.51 1.20
N LEU A 182 21.50 2.88 0.20
CA LEU A 182 22.00 3.20 -1.14
C LEU A 182 21.94 4.70 -1.42
N PHE A 183 20.77 5.30 -1.32
CA PHE A 183 20.52 6.73 -1.48
C PHE A 183 19.11 7.09 -1.03
N GLU A 184 18.82 8.38 -1.01
CA GLU A 184 17.50 8.93 -0.72
C GLU A 184 17.18 10.12 -1.60
N TRP A 185 15.91 10.48 -1.69
CA TRP A 185 15.45 11.71 -2.33
C TRP A 185 14.24 12.29 -1.60
N GLY A 186 13.96 13.54 -1.91
CA GLY A 186 12.87 14.29 -1.30
C GLY A 186 13.31 15.17 -0.15
N LYS A 187 12.50 16.14 0.14
CA LYS A 187 12.55 17.06 1.29
C LYS A 187 11.15 17.62 1.48
N PHE A 188 10.92 18.27 2.61
CA PHE A 188 9.65 18.95 2.85
C PHE A 188 9.42 20.07 1.83
N GLY A 189 8.22 20.08 1.21
CA GLY A 189 7.80 21.11 0.27
C GLY A 189 6.66 20.67 -0.64
N THR A 190 6.38 21.50 -1.66
CA THR A 190 5.27 21.35 -2.60
C THR A 190 5.72 21.24 -4.07
N ASP A 191 7.00 21.47 -4.36
CA ASP A 191 7.55 21.36 -5.70
C ASP A 191 7.66 19.89 -6.15
N LYS A 192 7.98 19.67 -7.42
CA LYS A 192 8.22 18.34 -7.98
C LYS A 192 9.41 17.68 -7.27
N GLY A 193 9.20 16.46 -6.78
CA GLY A 193 10.20 15.72 -6.00
C GLY A 193 10.30 16.13 -4.53
N GLU A 194 9.55 17.12 -4.08
CA GLU A 194 9.37 17.44 -2.66
C GLU A 194 8.13 16.73 -2.11
N PHE A 195 8.04 16.56 -0.80
CA PHE A 195 6.95 15.84 -0.14
C PHE A 195 6.41 16.59 1.07
N ASN A 196 5.12 16.41 1.33
CA ASN A 196 4.52 16.72 2.61
C ASN A 196 3.77 15.46 3.09
N ILE A 197 4.46 14.66 3.88
CA ILE A 197 4.08 13.33 4.34
C ILE A 197 3.95 12.36 3.15
N PRO A 198 5.07 11.84 2.56
CA PRO A 198 5.04 10.66 1.71
C PRO A 198 4.53 9.48 2.54
N HIS A 199 3.31 9.01 2.26
CA HIS A 199 2.57 8.15 3.18
C HIS A 199 2.51 6.69 2.73
N GLY A 200 2.23 6.44 1.46
CA GLY A 200 2.24 5.12 0.86
C GLY A 200 3.07 5.11 -0.42
N LEU A 201 3.66 3.97 -0.78
CA LEU A 201 4.40 3.84 -2.03
C LEU A 201 4.29 2.42 -2.60
N ASP A 202 4.42 2.32 -3.94
CA ASP A 202 4.52 1.03 -4.63
C ASP A 202 5.38 1.15 -5.90
N LEU A 203 5.75 0.02 -6.50
CA LEU A 203 6.72 -0.09 -7.59
C LEU A 203 6.15 -0.85 -8.78
N ASP A 204 6.40 -0.35 -10.00
CA ASP A 204 6.19 -1.15 -11.20
C ASP A 204 7.44 -2.04 -11.52
N LYS A 205 7.28 -3.03 -12.43
CA LYS A 205 8.37 -3.95 -12.84
C LYS A 205 9.56 -3.24 -13.50
N SER A 206 9.33 -2.03 -14.01
CA SER A 206 10.40 -1.19 -14.54
C SER A 206 11.19 -0.51 -13.42
N GLY A 207 10.74 -0.65 -12.18
CA GLY A 207 11.33 -0.04 -10.99
C GLY A 207 10.91 1.42 -10.80
N ASN A 208 9.89 1.91 -11.51
CA ASN A 208 9.35 3.23 -11.20
C ASN A 208 8.62 3.19 -9.86
N VAL A 209 8.80 4.25 -9.07
CA VAL A 209 8.25 4.41 -7.72
C VAL A 209 7.08 5.37 -7.78
N TYR A 210 5.93 4.95 -7.26
CA TYR A 210 4.74 5.77 -7.11
C TYR A 210 4.55 6.11 -5.64
N VAL A 211 4.44 7.39 -5.32
CA VAL A 211 4.37 7.88 -3.93
C VAL A 211 3.09 8.66 -3.72
N ALA A 212 2.30 8.25 -2.74
CA ALA A 212 1.17 9.00 -2.21
C ALA A 212 1.69 10.13 -1.32
N ASP A 213 1.77 11.34 -1.84
CA ASP A 213 2.21 12.56 -1.16
C ASP A 213 1.01 13.20 -0.48
N ARG A 214 0.72 12.73 0.76
CA ARG A 214 -0.57 12.83 1.42
C ARG A 214 -1.07 14.25 1.58
N GLU A 215 -0.32 15.11 2.22
CA GLU A 215 -0.75 16.47 2.53
C GLU A 215 -0.66 17.40 1.31
N ASN A 216 0.08 17.00 0.28
CA ASN A 216 0.07 17.68 -1.01
C ASN A 216 -1.07 17.21 -1.93
N ASN A 217 -1.88 16.23 -1.50
CA ASN A 217 -3.03 15.69 -2.24
C ASN A 217 -2.68 15.22 -3.64
N ARG A 218 -1.56 14.50 -3.81
CA ARG A 218 -1.06 14.09 -5.12
C ARG A 218 -0.39 12.72 -5.09
N ILE A 219 -0.30 12.08 -6.24
CA ILE A 219 0.58 10.94 -6.49
C ILE A 219 1.74 11.45 -7.34
N GLN A 220 2.98 11.17 -6.96
CA GLN A 220 4.17 11.45 -7.76
C GLN A 220 4.79 10.14 -8.24
N LYS A 221 5.25 10.12 -9.50
CA LYS A 221 5.98 9.00 -10.11
C LYS A 221 7.43 9.39 -10.31
N PHE A 222 8.33 8.48 -9.93
CA PHE A 222 9.78 8.61 -10.04
C PHE A 222 10.37 7.41 -10.77
N ASP A 223 11.55 7.57 -11.35
CA ASP A 223 12.35 6.42 -11.79
C ASP A 223 13.01 5.70 -10.61
N SER A 224 13.70 4.59 -10.87
CA SER A 224 14.36 3.77 -9.85
C SER A 224 15.53 4.45 -9.14
N LEU A 225 15.94 5.64 -9.59
CA LEU A 225 16.99 6.49 -9.02
C LEU A 225 16.44 7.73 -8.31
N GLY A 226 15.12 7.85 -8.18
CA GLY A 226 14.46 9.00 -7.56
C GLY A 226 14.28 10.21 -8.49
N GLY A 227 14.56 10.06 -9.79
CA GLY A 227 14.31 11.08 -10.79
C GLY A 227 12.81 11.28 -11.03
N PHE A 228 12.31 12.52 -10.89
CA PHE A 228 10.90 12.83 -11.10
C PHE A 228 10.46 12.58 -12.55
N ILE A 229 9.36 11.86 -12.73
CA ILE A 229 8.77 11.57 -14.04
C ILE A 229 7.48 12.37 -14.24
N SER A 230 6.49 12.19 -13.39
CA SER A 230 5.16 12.80 -13.54
C SER A 230 4.43 12.87 -12.19
N LEU A 231 3.31 13.58 -12.16
CA LEU A 231 2.40 13.59 -11.02
C LEU A 231 0.95 13.67 -11.47
N TRP A 232 0.06 13.17 -10.60
CA TRP A 232 -1.37 13.43 -10.65
C TRP A 232 -1.79 14.21 -9.41
N GLN A 233 -2.54 15.30 -9.62
CA GLN A 233 -3.05 16.15 -8.54
C GLN A 233 -4.51 15.84 -8.24
N ASN A 234 -4.83 15.50 -7.00
CA ASN A 234 -6.21 15.28 -6.57
C ASN A 234 -6.96 16.62 -6.45
N LYS A 235 -7.83 16.90 -7.42
CA LYS A 235 -8.62 18.14 -7.44
C LYS A 235 -9.69 18.20 -6.34
N SER A 236 -10.07 17.08 -5.74
CA SER A 236 -11.01 17.04 -4.62
C SER A 236 -10.35 17.40 -3.29
N LYS A 237 -9.06 17.69 -3.27
CA LYS A 237 -8.27 18.01 -2.09
C LYS A 237 -8.29 16.92 -1.01
N GLY A 238 -8.53 15.67 -1.42
CA GLY A 238 -8.45 14.52 -0.53
C GLY A 238 -7.00 14.13 -0.27
N GLN A 239 -6.67 13.87 0.97
CA GLN A 239 -5.36 13.37 1.39
C GLN A 239 -5.12 11.98 0.77
N LEU A 240 -4.02 11.79 0.05
CA LEU A 240 -3.67 10.50 -0.58
C LEU A 240 -2.96 9.61 0.44
N TYR A 241 -3.61 8.50 0.82
CA TYR A 241 -3.08 7.61 1.87
C TYR A 241 -2.17 6.52 1.32
N SER A 242 -2.61 5.81 0.28
CA SER A 242 -1.86 4.69 -0.27
C SER A 242 -2.04 4.57 -1.77
N VAL A 243 -1.13 3.88 -2.40
CA VAL A 243 -1.15 3.46 -3.80
C VAL A 243 -0.76 1.99 -3.88
N ASN A 244 -1.32 1.27 -4.87
CA ASN A 244 -0.96 -0.11 -5.13
C ASN A 244 -1.06 -0.44 -6.62
N ILE A 245 -0.06 -1.13 -7.15
CA ILE A 245 -0.02 -1.60 -8.54
C ILE A 245 -0.53 -3.03 -8.58
N ASP A 246 -1.45 -3.31 -9.50
CA ASP A 246 -1.89 -4.67 -9.73
C ASP A 246 -0.73 -5.56 -10.21
N LYS A 247 -0.73 -6.84 -9.80
CA LYS A 247 0.38 -7.76 -10.13
C LYS A 247 0.58 -8.01 -11.63
N SER A 248 -0.45 -7.74 -12.44
CA SER A 248 -0.36 -7.78 -13.92
C SER A 248 0.19 -6.48 -14.50
N GLU A 249 0.33 -5.43 -13.66
CA GLU A 249 0.79 -4.09 -14.04
C GLU A 249 -0.01 -3.42 -15.16
N ASN A 250 -1.31 -3.62 -15.14
CA ASN A 250 -2.20 -2.94 -16.07
C ASN A 250 -2.66 -1.60 -15.51
N TYR A 251 -2.68 -1.44 -14.19
CA TYR A 251 -3.16 -0.23 -13.53
C TYR A 251 -2.54 0.00 -12.15
N LEU A 252 -2.65 1.24 -11.70
CA LEU A 252 -2.37 1.70 -10.36
C LEU A 252 -3.70 2.01 -9.67
N LEU A 253 -3.86 1.53 -8.44
CA LEU A 253 -4.90 1.99 -7.52
C LEU A 253 -4.35 3.10 -6.62
N GLY A 254 -5.22 3.97 -6.16
CA GLY A 254 -4.93 4.96 -5.14
C GLY A 254 -6.15 5.20 -4.28
N ILE A 255 -5.94 5.61 -3.04
CA ILE A 255 -7.01 5.97 -2.12
C ILE A 255 -6.79 7.35 -1.53
N ASP A 256 -7.87 8.07 -1.32
CA ASP A 256 -7.83 9.32 -0.59
C ASP A 256 -8.78 9.32 0.61
N TYR A 257 -8.73 10.39 1.37
CA TYR A 257 -9.71 10.72 2.39
C TYR A 257 -10.00 12.21 2.39
N VAL A 258 -11.27 12.57 2.37
CA VAL A 258 -11.71 13.97 2.38
C VAL A 258 -12.41 14.30 3.67
N ILE A 259 -12.03 15.43 4.26
CA ILE A 259 -12.75 16.13 5.32
C ILE A 259 -13.19 17.46 4.72
N ASN A 260 -14.45 17.85 4.91
CA ASN A 260 -14.93 19.13 4.42
C ASN A 260 -14.42 20.31 5.28
N GLU A 261 -14.72 21.52 4.86
CA GLU A 261 -14.32 22.77 5.53
C GLU A 261 -14.84 22.90 6.98
N ASN A 262 -15.88 22.15 7.35
CA ASN A 262 -16.42 22.10 8.71
C ASN A 262 -15.84 20.94 9.53
N PHE A 263 -14.75 20.33 9.09
CA PHE A 263 -14.10 19.15 9.70
C PHE A 263 -14.99 17.90 9.79
N ILE A 264 -16.02 17.81 8.93
CA ILE A 264 -16.91 16.65 8.85
C ILE A 264 -16.31 15.66 7.84
N PRO A 265 -16.14 14.36 8.22
CA PRO A 265 -15.72 13.31 7.31
C PRO A 265 -16.65 13.17 6.11
N VAL A 266 -16.11 13.28 4.91
CA VAL A 266 -16.82 13.00 3.65
C VAL A 266 -16.56 11.55 3.20
N GLY A 267 -15.38 11.03 3.51
CA GLY A 267 -14.99 9.67 3.21
C GLY A 267 -13.91 9.55 2.14
N SER A 268 -13.69 8.33 1.72
CA SER A 268 -12.65 7.94 0.76
C SER A 268 -13.22 7.60 -0.60
N ASP A 269 -12.42 7.86 -1.65
CA ASP A 269 -12.55 7.25 -2.97
C ASP A 269 -11.40 6.28 -3.22
N ILE A 270 -11.68 5.29 -4.04
CA ILE A 270 -10.69 4.43 -4.70
C ILE A 270 -10.56 4.95 -6.13
N PHE A 271 -9.35 5.24 -6.53
CA PHE A 271 -8.99 5.68 -7.89
C PHE A 271 -8.30 4.56 -8.64
N ARG A 272 -8.59 4.41 -9.93
CA ARG A 272 -7.86 3.53 -10.84
C ARG A 272 -7.23 4.37 -11.96
N PHE A 273 -5.94 4.21 -12.12
CA PHE A 273 -5.13 4.91 -13.11
C PHE A 273 -4.47 3.92 -14.08
N ASP A 274 -4.10 4.36 -15.27
CA ASP A 274 -3.01 3.69 -15.99
C ASP A 274 -1.66 4.05 -15.34
N LEU A 275 -0.59 3.34 -15.71
CA LEU A 275 0.74 3.55 -15.13
C LEU A 275 1.39 4.90 -15.53
N ASN A 276 0.73 5.69 -16.41
CA ASN A 276 1.12 7.06 -16.71
C ASN A 276 0.36 8.10 -15.87
N LEU A 277 -0.35 7.65 -14.82
CA LEU A 277 -1.18 8.47 -13.93
C LEU A 277 -2.39 9.14 -14.62
N ASN A 278 -2.90 8.58 -15.71
CA ASN A 278 -4.17 8.99 -16.27
C ASN A 278 -5.32 8.31 -15.51
N LEU A 279 -6.16 9.10 -14.85
CA LEU A 279 -7.32 8.60 -14.12
C LEU A 279 -8.32 7.96 -15.09
N LYS A 280 -8.69 6.70 -14.85
CA LYS A 280 -9.67 5.92 -15.62
C LYS A 280 -11.04 5.89 -14.95
N THR A 281 -11.06 5.47 -13.69
CA THR A 281 -12.31 5.35 -12.91
C THR A 281 -12.07 5.73 -11.45
N ARG A 282 -13.15 6.02 -10.74
CA ARG A 282 -13.16 6.18 -9.29
C ARG A 282 -14.50 5.73 -8.73
N PHE A 283 -14.51 5.23 -7.51
CA PHE A 283 -15.71 4.84 -6.77
C PHE A 283 -15.47 4.98 -5.25
N GLY A 284 -16.52 4.87 -4.48
CA GLY A 284 -16.51 5.11 -3.03
C GLY A 284 -17.48 6.23 -2.68
N ARG A 285 -17.01 7.29 -1.98
CA ARG A 285 -17.87 8.45 -1.66
C ARG A 285 -18.49 9.12 -2.89
N SER A 286 -17.83 9.05 -4.04
CA SER A 286 -18.26 9.78 -5.26
C SER A 286 -19.15 8.97 -6.20
N GLY A 287 -19.63 7.77 -5.84
CA GLY A 287 -20.46 7.09 -6.81
C GLY A 287 -21.17 5.81 -6.38
N PHE A 288 -20.52 4.68 -6.52
CA PHE A 288 -21.22 3.38 -6.49
C PHE A 288 -21.43 2.78 -5.08
N TYR A 289 -20.86 3.39 -4.04
CA TYR A 289 -20.95 2.88 -2.69
C TYR A 289 -21.66 3.90 -1.79
N ASN A 290 -22.88 3.57 -1.35
CA ASN A 290 -23.69 4.37 -0.42
C ASN A 290 -23.51 3.91 1.05
N GLY A 291 -22.35 3.37 1.40
CA GLY A 291 -22.06 2.98 2.77
C GLY A 291 -21.73 4.14 3.69
N LYS A 292 -21.38 3.81 4.94
CA LYS A 292 -20.85 4.79 5.88
C LYS A 292 -19.57 5.43 5.34
N SER A 293 -19.30 6.66 5.78
CA SER A 293 -18.04 7.32 5.52
C SER A 293 -16.88 6.44 6.00
N LYS A 294 -15.90 6.20 5.12
CA LYS A 294 -14.72 5.36 5.37
C LYS A 294 -13.46 6.23 5.32
N ARG A 295 -12.45 5.85 6.10
CA ARG A 295 -11.11 6.41 6.01
C ARG A 295 -10.16 5.28 5.66
N TYR A 296 -10.05 5.01 4.37
CA TYR A 296 -9.11 4.01 3.89
C TYR A 296 -7.68 4.47 4.18
N HIS A 297 -6.95 3.60 4.85
CA HIS A 297 -5.55 3.83 5.21
C HIS A 297 -4.61 3.10 4.25
N ASP A 298 -5.02 1.91 3.79
CA ASP A 298 -4.27 1.14 2.84
C ASP A 298 -5.18 0.41 1.85
N ILE A 299 -4.62 0.02 0.69
CA ILE A 299 -5.31 -0.63 -0.41
C ILE A 299 -4.41 -1.68 -1.06
N GLN A 300 -5.00 -2.83 -1.40
CA GLN A 300 -4.32 -3.89 -2.14
C GLN A 300 -5.25 -4.53 -3.16
N VAL A 301 -4.66 -5.12 -4.21
CA VAL A 301 -5.38 -5.90 -5.21
C VAL A 301 -4.79 -7.31 -5.32
N ASP A 302 -5.67 -8.31 -5.35
CA ASP A 302 -5.25 -9.71 -5.51
C ASP A 302 -5.14 -10.14 -6.99
N ASN A 303 -4.64 -11.36 -7.21
CA ASN A 303 -4.45 -11.92 -8.55
C ASN A 303 -5.75 -12.12 -9.35
N ASN A 304 -6.91 -11.99 -8.71
CA ASN A 304 -8.24 -12.08 -9.33
C ASN A 304 -8.86 -10.70 -9.58
N GLY A 305 -8.12 -9.61 -9.28
CA GLY A 305 -8.60 -8.24 -9.39
C GLY A 305 -9.53 -7.80 -8.26
N ASN A 306 -9.68 -8.57 -7.17
CA ASN A 306 -10.41 -8.11 -6.01
C ASN A 306 -9.58 -7.05 -5.28
N ILE A 307 -10.23 -5.96 -4.89
CA ILE A 307 -9.62 -4.86 -4.13
C ILE A 307 -9.94 -5.05 -2.65
N TYR A 308 -8.94 -4.84 -1.81
CA TYR A 308 -9.05 -4.87 -0.35
C TYR A 308 -8.65 -3.53 0.22
N THR A 309 -9.42 -3.04 1.21
CA THR A 309 -9.14 -1.77 1.89
C THR A 309 -9.15 -1.93 3.39
N ALA A 310 -8.24 -1.21 4.05
CA ALA A 310 -8.16 -1.08 5.50
C ALA A 310 -8.80 0.25 5.92
N ASP A 311 -9.83 0.21 6.77
CA ASP A 311 -10.56 1.39 7.24
C ASP A 311 -10.29 1.64 8.72
N ILE A 312 -9.71 2.81 9.03
CA ILE A 312 -9.33 3.18 10.40
C ILE A 312 -10.40 3.97 11.16
N ILE A 313 -11.56 4.26 10.58
CA ILE A 313 -12.69 4.85 11.31
C ILE A 313 -13.49 3.74 12.01
N ASP A 314 -13.92 2.74 11.25
CA ASP A 314 -14.77 1.68 11.75
C ASP A 314 -13.98 0.43 12.17
N ASN A 315 -12.64 0.46 12.11
CA ASN A 315 -11.79 -0.71 12.36
C ASN A 315 -12.23 -1.89 11.49
N SER A 316 -12.35 -1.67 10.19
CA SER A 316 -12.92 -2.67 9.29
C SER A 316 -12.05 -2.91 8.06
N LEU A 317 -12.26 -4.07 7.46
CA LEU A 317 -11.70 -4.44 6.18
C LEU A 317 -12.84 -4.54 5.17
N GLN A 318 -12.62 -4.13 3.95
CA GLN A 318 -13.59 -4.32 2.87
C GLN A 318 -12.93 -5.05 1.70
N LYS A 319 -13.71 -5.88 1.03
CA LYS A 319 -13.34 -6.55 -0.21
C LYS A 319 -14.32 -6.13 -1.30
N PHE A 320 -13.78 -5.70 -2.43
CA PHE A 320 -14.57 -5.36 -3.62
C PHE A 320 -14.23 -6.34 -4.73
N ARG A 321 -15.27 -6.92 -5.35
CA ARG A 321 -15.14 -7.84 -6.48
C ARG A 321 -15.32 -7.09 -7.78
N PRO A 322 -14.49 -7.35 -8.81
CA PRO A 322 -14.70 -6.77 -10.12
C PRO A 322 -15.97 -7.36 -10.77
N ILE A 323 -16.79 -6.49 -11.37
CA ILE A 323 -17.90 -6.91 -12.23
C ILE A 323 -17.38 -6.94 -13.66
N ILE A 324 -17.23 -8.16 -14.18
CA ILE A 324 -16.78 -8.44 -15.54
C ILE A 324 -18.04 -8.67 -16.40
N ASN A 325 -18.15 -7.98 -17.55
CA ASN A 325 -19.23 -8.22 -18.51
C ASN A 325 -18.85 -9.26 -19.54
#